data_4b1837910e91fd98b43a18655b0778d7
#
_entry.id   4b1837910e91fd98b43a18655b0778d7
#
_cell.length_a   1.000
_cell.length_b   1.000
_cell.length_c   1.000
_cell.angle_alpha   90.00
_cell.angle_beta   90.00
_cell.angle_gamma   90.00
#
_symmetry.space_group_name_H-M   'P 1'
#
loop_
_entity.id
_entity.type
_entity.pdbx_description
1 polymer ?
#
loop_
_entity_poly.entity_id
_entity_poly.type
_entity_poly.pdbx_seq_one_letter_code
_entity_poly.pdbx_strand_id
1 'polypeptide(L)'
;MGLIPYVALFIWHVFPFNTLKVNINMKKKIVLALGGNALGNNIREQRVSVEHTAHILTDLIEQGHHVVVTHGNGPQVGMINLAFETAGKQGVCEAMPMATCVALSQSYIGYDLQNALHNALQKRGINKPIATLITQVVVNPADPAFLNPTKPIGDFFTQEAAEKLIAAGENLIEDSGRGYRRVVASPQPVDIIEKESIKALCDAGQIVITVGGGGIPVIQEDAKLRGVDAVIDKDWASSRLAEMIDADALIILTTVEKVAINFGKPDVKWLDNLTVAEVNRYIAEEQFAKGSMLPKIEAALAFAQSKPGRVSLITKLETAKQGIEGKTGTSISL
;
A
#
# COMPACT_ATOMS: atom_id res chain seq x y z
N MET A 1 71.00 17.66 -30.04
CA MET A 1 69.87 18.37 -29.43
C MET A 1 68.61 17.82 -30.06
N GLY A 2 68.00 16.82 -29.44
CA GLY A 2 66.83 16.15 -29.95
C GLY A 2 65.74 16.23 -28.94
N LEU A 3 64.59 16.82 -29.37
CA LEU A 3 63.36 16.93 -28.62
C LEU A 3 62.60 15.61 -28.70
N ILE A 4 62.26 15.00 -27.53
CA ILE A 4 61.37 13.86 -27.40
C ILE A 4 59.98 14.36 -27.14
N PRO A 5 58.90 13.98 -27.87
CA PRO A 5 57.54 14.34 -27.54
C PRO A 5 56.98 13.39 -26.49
N TYR A 6 56.46 13.96 -25.41
CA TYR A 6 55.67 13.29 -24.40
C TYR A 6 54.31 12.83 -24.97
N VAL A 7 54.11 11.55 -25.03
CA VAL A 7 52.80 10.93 -25.30
C VAL A 7 52.08 10.76 -23.96
N ALA A 8 51.06 11.54 -23.73
CA ALA A 8 50.18 11.40 -22.59
C ALA A 8 49.26 10.20 -22.80
N LEU A 9 49.50 9.11 -22.06
CA LEU A 9 48.57 7.98 -21.98
C LEU A 9 47.37 8.40 -21.10
N PHE A 10 46.21 8.63 -21.69
CA PHE A 10 44.94 8.70 -20.98
C PHE A 10 44.54 7.29 -20.54
N ILE A 11 44.81 6.94 -19.29
CA ILE A 11 44.26 5.75 -18.66
C ILE A 11 42.81 6.06 -18.27
N TRP A 12 41.87 5.52 -19.05
CA TRP A 12 40.49 5.45 -18.64
C TRP A 12 40.38 4.50 -17.43
N HIS A 13 40.27 5.07 -16.24
CA HIS A 13 39.80 4.33 -15.08
C HIS A 13 38.31 4.04 -15.29
N VAL A 14 38.04 2.81 -15.70
CA VAL A 14 36.73 2.20 -15.62
C VAL A 14 36.44 2.03 -14.12
N PHE A 15 35.69 2.97 -13.55
CA PHE A 15 35.12 2.76 -12.20
C PHE A 15 34.20 1.54 -12.28
N PRO A 16 34.41 0.52 -11.43
CA PRO A 16 33.46 -0.58 -11.37
C PRO A 16 32.14 0.01 -10.89
N PHE A 17 31.07 -0.30 -11.62
CA PHE A 17 29.70 -0.07 -11.17
C PHE A 17 29.55 -0.74 -9.79
N ASN A 18 29.75 0.03 -8.75
CA ASN A 18 29.43 -0.38 -7.41
C ASN A 18 27.91 -0.50 -7.37
N THR A 19 27.41 -1.74 -7.43
CA THR A 19 26.05 -2.05 -6.98
C THR A 19 25.89 -1.39 -5.61
N LEU A 20 25.09 -0.33 -5.55
CA LEU A 20 24.66 0.33 -4.32
C LEU A 20 23.94 -0.73 -3.48
N LYS A 21 24.71 -1.52 -2.72
CA LYS A 21 24.16 -2.25 -1.58
C LYS A 21 23.61 -1.18 -0.66
N VAL A 22 22.30 -1.04 -0.63
CA VAL A 22 21.63 -0.16 0.31
C VAL A 22 22.09 -0.56 1.70
N ASN A 23 22.93 0.28 2.31
CA ASN A 23 23.53 0.00 3.63
C ASN A 23 22.44 0.27 4.69
N ILE A 24 21.70 -0.79 5.08
CA ILE A 24 20.50 -0.75 5.89
C ILE A 24 20.80 -0.64 7.39
N ASN A 25 22.05 -0.41 7.79
CA ASN A 25 22.44 -0.23 9.19
C ASN A 25 22.06 1.11 9.83
N MET A 26 21.42 2.03 9.09
CA MET A 26 20.89 3.27 9.66
C MET A 26 19.41 3.11 9.98
N LYS A 27 18.98 3.69 11.09
CA LYS A 27 17.54 3.79 11.44
C LYS A 27 16.82 4.54 10.33
N LYS A 28 15.81 3.91 9.74
CA LYS A 28 15.04 4.45 8.62
C LYS A 28 13.61 4.73 9.06
N LYS A 29 13.00 5.74 8.46
CA LYS A 29 11.55 5.96 8.49
C LYS A 29 10.94 5.14 7.36
N ILE A 30 10.14 4.15 7.70
CA ILE A 30 9.59 3.16 6.77
C ILE A 30 8.07 3.22 6.78
N VAL A 31 7.46 3.36 5.62
CA VAL A 31 6.02 3.13 5.44
C VAL A 31 5.81 1.69 4.97
N LEU A 32 5.03 0.93 5.73
CA LEU A 32 4.67 -0.46 5.44
C LEU A 32 3.22 -0.54 4.99
N ALA A 33 2.99 -0.88 3.73
CA ALA A 33 1.66 -1.05 3.16
C ALA A 33 1.23 -2.52 3.24
N LEU A 34 0.37 -2.86 4.22
CA LEU A 34 -0.12 -4.22 4.43
C LEU A 34 -1.15 -4.63 3.36
N GLY A 35 -0.90 -5.76 2.68
CA GLY A 35 -1.84 -6.38 1.75
C GLY A 35 -3.00 -7.11 2.44
N GLY A 36 -3.98 -7.56 1.65
CA GLY A 36 -5.15 -8.28 2.18
C GLY A 36 -4.81 -9.53 2.99
N ASN A 37 -3.76 -10.26 2.63
CA ASN A 37 -3.30 -11.44 3.37
C ASN A 37 -2.83 -11.15 4.80
N ALA A 38 -2.38 -9.93 5.06
CA ALA A 38 -1.97 -9.51 6.40
C ALA A 38 -3.14 -9.30 7.36
N LEU A 39 -4.39 -9.27 6.83
CA LEU A 39 -5.59 -8.90 7.58
C LEU A 39 -6.67 -9.99 7.58
N GLY A 40 -6.61 -11.00 6.68
CA GLY A 40 -7.70 -11.97 6.50
C GLY A 40 -8.96 -11.38 5.84
N ASN A 41 -9.92 -12.23 5.51
CA ASN A 41 -11.12 -11.86 4.77
C ASN A 41 -12.37 -11.71 5.65
N ASN A 42 -12.33 -12.19 6.88
CA ASN A 42 -13.43 -12.12 7.84
C ASN A 42 -12.90 -11.90 9.27
N ILE A 43 -13.80 -11.67 10.22
CA ILE A 43 -13.48 -11.34 11.62
C ILE A 43 -12.57 -12.39 12.28
N ARG A 44 -12.81 -13.69 12.03
CA ARG A 44 -12.03 -14.78 12.65
C ARG A 44 -10.63 -14.87 12.06
N GLU A 45 -10.53 -14.81 10.74
CA GLU A 45 -9.25 -14.79 10.03
C GLU A 45 -8.45 -13.55 10.38
N GLN A 46 -9.10 -12.38 10.51
CA GLN A 46 -8.44 -11.13 10.83
C GLN A 46 -7.68 -11.22 12.16
N ARG A 47 -8.28 -11.76 13.21
CA ARG A 47 -7.62 -11.92 14.52
C ARG A 47 -6.33 -12.73 14.43
N VAL A 48 -6.36 -13.83 13.70
CA VAL A 48 -5.17 -14.67 13.50
C VAL A 48 -4.13 -13.98 12.64
N SER A 49 -4.55 -13.35 11.56
CA SER A 49 -3.66 -12.67 10.61
C SER A 49 -2.97 -11.46 11.23
N VAL A 50 -3.67 -10.65 12.02
CA VAL A 50 -3.06 -9.47 12.67
C VAL A 50 -2.06 -9.86 13.76
N GLU A 51 -2.26 -10.97 14.47
CA GLU A 51 -1.28 -11.50 15.42
C GLU A 51 0.02 -11.89 14.71
N HIS A 52 -0.10 -12.64 13.61
CA HIS A 52 1.06 -13.01 12.80
C HIS A 52 1.77 -11.78 12.23
N THR A 53 1.01 -10.83 11.66
CA THR A 53 1.52 -9.56 11.15
C THR A 53 2.26 -8.76 12.24
N ALA A 54 1.70 -8.69 13.45
CA ALA A 54 2.29 -7.97 14.57
C ALA A 54 3.66 -8.54 14.96
N HIS A 55 3.85 -9.86 14.92
CA HIS A 55 5.16 -10.47 15.19
C HIS A 55 6.22 -10.02 14.17
N ILE A 56 5.87 -10.00 12.89
CA ILE A 56 6.78 -9.57 11.81
C ILE A 56 7.10 -8.07 11.92
N LEU A 57 6.08 -7.25 12.19
CA LEU A 57 6.30 -5.81 12.42
C LEU A 57 7.20 -5.55 13.62
N THR A 58 7.06 -6.35 14.68
CA THR A 58 7.91 -6.24 15.87
C THR A 58 9.37 -6.51 15.55
N ASP A 59 9.69 -7.46 14.65
CA ASP A 59 11.07 -7.72 14.20
C ASP A 59 11.72 -6.47 13.58
N LEU A 60 10.94 -5.69 12.81
CA LEU A 60 11.42 -4.46 12.16
C LEU A 60 11.57 -3.31 13.18
N ILE A 61 10.66 -3.23 14.14
CA ILE A 61 10.70 -2.22 15.20
C ILE A 61 11.88 -2.46 16.13
N GLU A 62 12.20 -3.72 16.43
CA GLU A 62 13.34 -4.13 17.25
C GLU A 62 14.68 -3.77 16.59
N GLN A 63 14.76 -3.74 15.26
CA GLN A 63 15.91 -3.24 14.51
C GLN A 63 16.10 -1.72 14.62
N GLY A 64 15.18 -1.02 15.28
CA GLY A 64 15.26 0.42 15.56
C GLY A 64 14.68 1.31 14.47
N HIS A 65 13.97 0.77 13.48
CA HIS A 65 13.28 1.57 12.45
C HIS A 65 12.10 2.34 13.03
N HIS A 66 11.79 3.49 12.42
CA HIS A 66 10.55 4.23 12.63
C HIS A 66 9.52 3.69 11.66
N VAL A 67 8.51 3.00 12.19
CA VAL A 67 7.54 2.25 11.38
C VAL A 67 6.20 2.98 11.36
N VAL A 68 5.71 3.27 10.16
CA VAL A 68 4.35 3.71 9.88
C VAL A 68 3.64 2.61 9.12
N VAL A 69 2.48 2.20 9.59
CA VAL A 69 1.72 1.08 9.02
C VAL A 69 0.49 1.62 8.32
N THR A 70 0.33 1.27 7.06
CA THR A 70 -0.91 1.44 6.30
C THR A 70 -1.50 0.07 5.97
N HIS A 71 -2.78 -0.02 5.69
CA HIS A 71 -3.43 -1.29 5.42
C HIS A 71 -4.57 -1.17 4.41
N GLY A 72 -4.91 -2.27 3.74
CA GLY A 72 -6.13 -2.37 2.94
C GLY A 72 -7.37 -2.58 3.83
N ASN A 73 -8.56 -2.53 3.21
CA ASN A 73 -9.82 -2.76 3.91
C ASN A 73 -10.90 -3.41 3.02
N GLY A 74 -10.57 -3.87 1.82
CA GLY A 74 -11.56 -4.30 0.82
C GLY A 74 -12.66 -5.23 1.34
N PRO A 75 -12.34 -6.36 1.99
CA PRO A 75 -13.36 -7.24 2.59
C PRO A 75 -14.15 -6.54 3.70
N GLN A 76 -13.46 -5.83 4.59
CA GLN A 76 -14.06 -5.21 5.78
C GLN A 76 -15.00 -4.05 5.43
N VAL A 77 -14.61 -3.16 4.53
CA VAL A 77 -15.46 -2.04 4.10
C VAL A 77 -16.67 -2.54 3.34
N GLY A 78 -16.53 -3.59 2.54
CA GLY A 78 -17.65 -4.21 1.84
C GLY A 78 -18.64 -4.86 2.80
N MET A 79 -18.17 -5.57 3.81
CA MET A 79 -19.01 -6.16 4.86
C MET A 79 -19.78 -5.06 5.64
N ILE A 80 -19.11 -3.99 6.04
CA ILE A 80 -19.72 -2.86 6.74
C ILE A 80 -20.79 -2.21 5.86
N ASN A 81 -20.46 -1.91 4.60
CA ASN A 81 -21.40 -1.30 3.67
C ASN A 81 -22.64 -2.18 3.46
N LEU A 82 -22.45 -3.49 3.20
CA LEU A 82 -23.55 -4.43 3.02
C LEU A 82 -24.45 -4.52 4.26
N ALA A 83 -23.88 -4.53 5.47
CA ALA A 83 -24.64 -4.58 6.71
C ALA A 83 -25.56 -3.35 6.85
N PHE A 84 -25.04 -2.14 6.65
CA PHE A 84 -25.81 -0.91 6.75
C PHE A 84 -26.81 -0.74 5.61
N GLU A 85 -26.47 -1.12 4.39
CA GLU A 85 -27.44 -1.13 3.28
C GLU A 85 -28.60 -2.08 3.56
N THR A 86 -28.30 -3.28 4.08
CA THR A 86 -29.35 -4.27 4.41
C THR A 86 -30.26 -3.75 5.52
N ALA A 87 -29.67 -3.20 6.59
CA ALA A 87 -30.42 -2.61 7.68
C ALA A 87 -31.26 -1.40 7.24
N GLY A 88 -30.73 -0.57 6.33
CA GLY A 88 -31.45 0.55 5.72
C GLY A 88 -32.64 0.10 4.89
N LYS A 89 -32.49 -0.93 4.04
CA LYS A 89 -33.59 -1.53 3.26
C LYS A 89 -34.70 -2.12 4.15
N GLN A 90 -34.34 -2.55 5.36
CA GLN A 90 -35.29 -3.08 6.36
C GLN A 90 -35.86 -2.00 7.29
N GLY A 91 -35.47 -0.74 7.16
CA GLY A 91 -35.93 0.35 8.01
C GLY A 91 -35.39 0.32 9.45
N VAL A 92 -34.32 -0.43 9.70
CA VAL A 92 -33.70 -0.54 11.04
C VAL A 92 -32.82 0.67 11.35
N CYS A 93 -32.09 1.18 10.38
CA CYS A 93 -31.28 2.40 10.46
C CYS A 93 -31.14 3.03 9.07
N GLU A 94 -30.50 4.18 8.97
CA GLU A 94 -30.13 4.76 7.67
C GLU A 94 -28.90 4.04 7.09
N ALA A 95 -28.84 3.91 5.75
CA ALA A 95 -27.67 3.43 5.04
C ALA A 95 -26.51 4.41 5.25
N MET A 96 -25.29 3.87 5.48
CA MET A 96 -24.11 4.72 5.66
C MET A 96 -23.42 5.05 4.34
N PRO A 97 -23.00 6.31 4.13
CA PRO A 97 -22.13 6.68 3.01
C PRO A 97 -20.82 5.89 3.00
N MET A 98 -20.27 5.62 1.82
CA MET A 98 -19.03 4.85 1.66
C MET A 98 -17.85 5.44 2.46
N ALA A 99 -17.69 6.76 2.47
CA ALA A 99 -16.67 7.43 3.27
C ALA A 99 -16.76 7.09 4.77
N THR A 100 -17.99 7.02 5.31
CA THR A 100 -18.23 6.62 6.71
C THR A 100 -17.91 5.13 6.92
N CYS A 101 -18.24 4.26 5.97
CA CYS A 101 -17.88 2.84 6.01
C CYS A 101 -16.35 2.66 6.01
N VAL A 102 -15.61 3.48 5.24
CA VAL A 102 -14.13 3.49 5.26
C VAL A 102 -13.62 3.92 6.64
N ALA A 103 -14.18 4.97 7.26
CA ALA A 103 -13.81 5.42 8.60
C ALA A 103 -14.03 4.32 9.67
N LEU A 104 -15.16 3.63 9.63
CA LEU A 104 -15.44 2.49 10.51
C LEU A 104 -14.42 1.36 10.30
N SER A 105 -14.06 1.08 9.05
CA SER A 105 -13.07 0.05 8.73
C SER A 105 -11.66 0.41 9.25
N GLN A 106 -11.28 1.69 9.24
CA GLN A 106 -10.02 2.16 9.83
C GLN A 106 -9.98 1.90 11.34
N SER A 107 -11.06 2.24 12.06
CA SER A 107 -11.15 2.02 13.49
C SER A 107 -11.13 0.53 13.84
N TYR A 108 -11.89 -0.29 13.13
CA TYR A 108 -12.00 -1.72 13.35
C TYR A 108 -10.66 -2.44 13.13
N ILE A 109 -10.05 -2.25 11.96
CA ILE A 109 -8.77 -2.88 11.61
C ILE A 109 -7.64 -2.31 12.47
N GLY A 110 -7.62 -0.99 12.66
CA GLY A 110 -6.63 -0.30 13.47
C GLY A 110 -6.64 -0.76 14.92
N TYR A 111 -7.81 -0.97 15.51
CA TYR A 111 -7.97 -1.53 16.85
C TYR A 111 -7.34 -2.92 16.98
N ASP A 112 -7.64 -3.84 16.05
CA ASP A 112 -7.09 -5.20 16.09
C ASP A 112 -5.57 -5.20 15.90
N LEU A 113 -5.05 -4.42 14.92
CA LEU A 113 -3.60 -4.28 14.69
C LEU A 113 -2.88 -3.65 15.89
N GLN A 114 -3.45 -2.60 16.47
CA GLN A 114 -2.86 -1.90 17.63
C GLN A 114 -2.76 -2.84 18.84
N ASN A 115 -3.81 -3.62 19.13
CA ASN A 115 -3.79 -4.61 20.19
C ASN A 115 -2.79 -5.72 19.97
N ALA A 116 -2.80 -6.31 18.78
CA ALA A 116 -1.88 -7.39 18.43
C ALA A 116 -0.41 -6.92 18.51
N LEU A 117 -0.13 -5.72 17.98
CA LEU A 117 1.19 -5.14 18.01
C LEU A 117 1.65 -4.77 19.42
N HIS A 118 0.74 -4.20 20.24
CA HIS A 118 1.01 -3.95 21.67
C HIS A 118 1.42 -5.25 22.39
N ASN A 119 0.64 -6.30 22.21
CA ASN A 119 0.91 -7.59 22.85
C ASN A 119 2.25 -8.20 22.38
N ALA A 120 2.58 -8.10 21.08
CA ALA A 120 3.82 -8.61 20.52
C ALA A 120 5.04 -7.84 21.05
N LEU A 121 4.95 -6.51 21.14
CA LEU A 121 6.01 -5.65 21.71
C LEU A 121 6.23 -5.93 23.20
N GLN A 122 5.15 -6.04 24.00
CA GLN A 122 5.24 -6.35 25.42
C GLN A 122 5.92 -7.69 25.70
N LYS A 123 5.62 -8.73 24.91
CA LYS A 123 6.29 -10.03 25.01
C LYS A 123 7.81 -9.96 24.83
N ARG A 124 8.32 -8.94 24.12
CA ARG A 124 9.74 -8.69 23.91
C ARG A 124 10.34 -7.60 24.79
N GLY A 125 9.56 -7.06 25.73
CA GLY A 125 10.00 -5.98 26.62
C GLY A 125 10.20 -4.64 25.89
N ILE A 126 9.61 -4.45 24.73
CA ILE A 126 9.72 -3.21 23.94
C ILE A 126 8.58 -2.28 24.32
N ASN A 127 8.90 -1.17 24.99
CA ASN A 127 7.93 -0.17 25.38
C ASN A 127 7.90 0.99 24.37
N LYS A 128 7.10 0.83 23.30
CA LYS A 128 6.86 1.89 22.30
C LYS A 128 5.36 2.19 22.22
N PRO A 129 4.98 3.48 22.25
CA PRO A 129 3.57 3.85 22.07
C PRO A 129 3.12 3.56 20.64
N ILE A 130 1.86 3.18 20.50
CA ILE A 130 1.19 2.90 19.22
C ILE A 130 -0.04 3.78 19.13
N ALA A 131 -0.22 4.46 18.02
CA ALA A 131 -1.41 5.26 17.75
C ALA A 131 -2.06 4.83 16.45
N THR A 132 -3.39 4.66 16.46
CA THR A 132 -4.20 4.53 15.25
C THR A 132 -4.87 5.87 14.97
N LEU A 133 -4.67 6.42 13.77
CA LEU A 133 -5.28 7.69 13.35
C LEU A 133 -6.36 7.43 12.31
N ILE A 134 -7.53 8.01 12.56
CA ILE A 134 -8.53 8.21 11.51
C ILE A 134 -7.96 9.21 10.51
N THR A 135 -7.90 8.82 9.25
CA THR A 135 -7.16 9.57 8.24
C THR A 135 -8.01 9.85 7.01
N GLN A 136 -8.09 11.12 6.65
CA GLN A 136 -8.81 11.63 5.49
C GLN A 136 -7.83 11.90 4.34
N VAL A 137 -8.20 11.46 3.14
CA VAL A 137 -7.39 11.64 1.94
C VAL A 137 -8.17 12.44 0.91
N VAL A 138 -7.62 13.57 0.53
CA VAL A 138 -8.20 14.46 -0.45
C VAL A 138 -8.08 13.86 -1.84
N VAL A 139 -9.16 13.87 -2.58
CA VAL A 139 -9.22 13.46 -3.99
C VAL A 139 -9.75 14.59 -4.88
N ASN A 140 -9.40 14.54 -6.17
CA ASN A 140 -9.92 15.50 -7.13
C ASN A 140 -11.37 15.12 -7.49
N PRO A 141 -12.36 16.01 -7.32
CA PRO A 141 -13.75 15.73 -7.70
C PRO A 141 -13.95 15.48 -9.21
N ALA A 142 -13.02 15.94 -10.03
CA ALA A 142 -13.03 15.72 -11.48
C ALA A 142 -12.23 14.46 -11.91
N ASP A 143 -11.80 13.61 -10.96
CA ASP A 143 -11.06 12.37 -11.29
C ASP A 143 -11.93 11.45 -12.15
N PRO A 144 -11.41 10.95 -13.30
CA PRO A 144 -12.14 10.06 -14.21
C PRO A 144 -12.66 8.78 -13.53
N ALA A 145 -12.07 8.35 -12.44
CA ALA A 145 -12.51 7.18 -11.67
C ALA A 145 -13.94 7.30 -11.16
N PHE A 146 -14.46 8.50 -10.95
CA PHE A 146 -15.87 8.70 -10.56
C PHE A 146 -16.85 8.36 -11.68
N LEU A 147 -16.42 8.50 -12.93
CA LEU A 147 -17.24 8.14 -14.10
C LEU A 147 -17.04 6.67 -14.51
N ASN A 148 -15.95 6.03 -14.08
CA ASN A 148 -15.61 4.65 -14.42
C ASN A 148 -15.13 3.87 -13.19
N PRO A 149 -16.05 3.39 -12.33
CA PRO A 149 -15.73 2.63 -11.14
C PRO A 149 -15.03 1.29 -11.48
N THR A 150 -13.88 1.02 -10.87
CA THR A 150 -13.07 -0.19 -11.14
C THR A 150 -12.57 -0.89 -9.89
N LYS A 151 -12.72 -0.30 -8.69
CA LYS A 151 -12.17 -0.87 -7.44
C LYS A 151 -13.11 -1.91 -6.86
N PRO A 152 -12.74 -3.21 -6.86
CA PRO A 152 -13.57 -4.26 -6.26
C PRO A 152 -13.62 -4.17 -4.73
N ILE A 153 -14.82 -4.27 -4.17
CA ILE A 153 -15.06 -4.29 -2.71
C ILE A 153 -16.01 -5.44 -2.33
N GLY A 154 -16.04 -5.80 -1.06
CA GLY A 154 -16.95 -6.80 -0.49
C GLY A 154 -16.67 -8.23 -0.94
N ASP A 155 -17.67 -9.08 -0.75
CA ASP A 155 -17.61 -10.52 -1.08
C ASP A 155 -17.79 -10.78 -2.57
N PHE A 156 -17.54 -12.04 -2.96
CA PHE A 156 -17.77 -12.52 -4.31
C PHE A 156 -19.22 -12.98 -4.50
N PHE A 157 -19.80 -12.63 -5.63
CA PHE A 157 -21.11 -13.07 -6.08
C PHE A 157 -20.97 -14.13 -7.18
N THR A 158 -21.92 -15.08 -7.22
CA THR A 158 -22.07 -15.95 -8.39
C THR A 158 -22.54 -15.13 -9.60
N GLN A 159 -22.33 -15.65 -10.80
CA GLN A 159 -22.77 -14.97 -12.01
C GLN A 159 -24.28 -14.66 -11.97
N GLU A 160 -25.11 -15.62 -11.57
CA GLU A 160 -26.58 -15.45 -11.47
C GLU A 160 -26.98 -14.33 -10.49
N ALA A 161 -26.30 -14.25 -9.33
CA ALA A 161 -26.54 -13.19 -8.35
C ALA A 161 -26.09 -11.83 -8.89
N ALA A 162 -24.95 -11.78 -9.57
CA ALA A 162 -24.41 -10.56 -10.15
C ALA A 162 -25.33 -10.00 -11.26
N GLU A 163 -25.84 -10.85 -12.14
CA GLU A 163 -26.78 -10.44 -13.21
C GLU A 163 -28.04 -9.77 -12.64
N LYS A 164 -28.57 -10.28 -11.52
CA LYS A 164 -29.72 -9.68 -10.84
C LYS A 164 -29.39 -8.30 -10.25
N LEU A 165 -28.20 -8.15 -9.66
CA LEU A 165 -27.75 -6.88 -9.07
C LEU A 165 -27.45 -5.84 -10.16
N ILE A 166 -26.83 -6.25 -11.26
CA ILE A 166 -26.56 -5.38 -12.43
C ILE A 166 -27.89 -4.89 -13.04
N ALA A 167 -28.86 -5.80 -13.18
CA ALA A 167 -30.19 -5.42 -13.64
C ALA A 167 -30.93 -4.45 -12.69
N ALA A 168 -30.57 -4.46 -11.40
CA ALA A 168 -31.02 -3.50 -10.40
C ALA A 168 -30.22 -2.18 -10.38
N GLY A 169 -29.23 -2.00 -11.29
CA GLY A 169 -28.45 -0.78 -11.44
C GLY A 169 -27.15 -0.75 -10.62
N GLU A 170 -26.71 -1.88 -10.04
CA GLU A 170 -25.45 -1.94 -9.33
C GLU A 170 -24.26 -2.21 -10.28
N ASN A 171 -23.10 -1.66 -9.93
CA ASN A 171 -21.88 -1.85 -10.69
C ASN A 171 -21.11 -3.08 -10.18
N LEU A 172 -21.09 -4.16 -10.95
CA LEU A 172 -20.31 -5.35 -10.66
C LEU A 172 -19.43 -5.70 -11.86
N ILE A 173 -18.23 -6.24 -11.57
CA ILE A 173 -17.33 -6.80 -12.57
C ILE A 173 -16.87 -8.20 -12.15
N GLU A 174 -16.48 -8.98 -13.13
CA GLU A 174 -15.79 -10.24 -12.91
C GLU A 174 -14.37 -9.96 -12.34
N ASP A 175 -13.99 -10.63 -11.25
CA ASP A 175 -12.70 -10.42 -10.56
C ASP A 175 -11.82 -11.68 -10.65
N SER A 176 -11.04 -11.75 -11.70
CA SER A 176 -9.90 -12.68 -11.84
C SER A 176 -10.27 -14.15 -11.72
N GLY A 177 -11.39 -14.59 -12.29
CA GLY A 177 -11.87 -15.97 -12.32
C GLY A 177 -12.48 -16.45 -11.00
N ARG A 178 -12.62 -15.57 -10.00
CA ARG A 178 -13.12 -15.92 -8.65
C ARG A 178 -14.61 -15.63 -8.47
N GLY A 179 -15.25 -14.97 -9.43
CA GLY A 179 -16.63 -14.52 -9.38
C GLY A 179 -16.75 -13.02 -9.59
N TYR A 180 -17.92 -12.48 -9.31
CA TYR A 180 -18.24 -11.07 -9.51
C TYR A 180 -18.11 -10.31 -8.19
N ARG A 181 -17.65 -9.07 -8.27
CA ARG A 181 -17.60 -8.15 -7.12
C ARG A 181 -18.19 -6.79 -7.49
N ARG A 182 -18.79 -6.15 -6.50
CA ARG A 182 -19.19 -4.74 -6.60
C ARG A 182 -17.94 -3.87 -6.81
N VAL A 183 -18.05 -2.86 -7.67
CA VAL A 183 -16.99 -1.89 -7.90
C VAL A 183 -17.42 -0.49 -7.53
N VAL A 184 -16.47 0.27 -6.98
CA VAL A 184 -16.61 1.69 -6.64
C VAL A 184 -15.53 2.52 -7.31
N ALA A 185 -15.71 3.84 -7.32
CA ALA A 185 -14.66 4.76 -7.78
C ALA A 185 -13.37 4.59 -6.96
N SER A 186 -12.22 4.71 -7.62
CA SER A 186 -10.91 4.67 -6.97
C SER A 186 -10.04 5.82 -7.47
N PRO A 187 -10.34 7.07 -7.04
CA PRO A 187 -9.61 8.25 -7.47
C PRO A 187 -8.20 8.27 -6.87
N GLN A 188 -7.30 9.04 -7.52
CA GLN A 188 -5.94 9.21 -7.06
C GLN A 188 -5.87 10.08 -5.79
N PRO A 189 -5.03 9.72 -4.80
CA PRO A 189 -4.81 10.52 -3.61
C PRO A 189 -4.04 11.80 -3.95
N VAL A 190 -4.57 12.95 -3.55
CA VAL A 190 -3.95 14.27 -3.78
C VAL A 190 -3.21 14.76 -2.54
N ASP A 191 -3.88 14.75 -1.39
CA ASP A 191 -3.32 15.19 -0.11
C ASP A 191 -3.87 14.36 1.06
N ILE A 192 -3.18 14.42 2.21
CA ILE A 192 -3.57 13.75 3.45
C ILE A 192 -3.76 14.82 4.51
N ILE A 193 -4.97 14.92 5.06
CA ILE A 193 -5.32 15.99 6.00
C ILE A 193 -4.50 15.89 7.29
N GLU A 194 -4.33 14.69 7.83
CA GLU A 194 -3.66 14.44 9.10
C GLU A 194 -2.13 14.27 8.98
N LYS A 195 -1.52 14.62 7.83
CA LYS A 195 -0.07 14.43 7.57
C LYS A 195 0.85 15.03 8.64
N GLU A 196 0.54 16.22 9.15
CA GLU A 196 1.34 16.86 10.20
C GLU A 196 1.21 16.14 11.55
N SER A 197 0.02 15.65 11.88
CA SER A 197 -0.19 14.82 13.09
C SER A 197 0.57 13.50 12.99
N ILE A 198 0.52 12.83 11.82
CA ILE A 198 1.26 11.61 11.56
C ILE A 198 2.76 11.85 11.72
N LYS A 199 3.28 12.92 11.12
CA LYS A 199 4.69 13.29 11.20
C LYS A 199 5.12 13.56 12.63
N ALA A 200 4.34 14.33 13.40
CA ALA A 200 4.63 14.63 14.80
C ALA A 200 4.72 13.37 15.67
N LEU A 201 3.80 12.40 15.48
CA LEU A 201 3.84 11.12 16.20
C LEU A 201 5.05 10.27 15.80
N CYS A 202 5.38 10.22 14.50
CA CYS A 202 6.58 9.53 14.02
C CYS A 202 7.87 10.13 14.59
N ASP A 203 7.97 11.45 14.59
CA ASP A 203 9.15 12.16 15.10
C ASP A 203 9.28 12.02 16.63
N ALA A 204 8.16 11.82 17.33
CA ALA A 204 8.12 11.43 18.75
C ALA A 204 8.45 9.94 18.98
N GLY A 205 8.81 9.18 17.93
CA GLY A 205 9.21 7.77 18.02
C GLY A 205 8.05 6.78 18.20
N GLN A 206 6.81 7.22 18.02
CA GLN A 206 5.63 6.36 18.10
C GLN A 206 5.49 5.49 16.84
N ILE A 207 4.84 4.36 16.97
CA ILE A 207 4.38 3.53 15.86
C ILE A 207 3.01 4.06 15.45
N VAL A 208 2.84 4.38 14.17
CA VAL A 208 1.60 4.99 13.68
C VAL A 208 0.91 4.05 12.71
N ILE A 209 -0.35 3.71 12.98
CA ILE A 209 -1.26 2.99 12.06
C ILE A 209 -2.17 4.06 11.45
N THR A 210 -2.15 4.21 10.14
CA THR A 210 -2.80 5.35 9.47
C THR A 210 -3.15 5.05 8.01
N VAL A 211 -3.90 5.91 7.36
CA VAL A 211 -4.31 5.79 5.95
C VAL A 211 -4.92 4.42 5.64
N GLY A 212 -5.64 3.85 6.61
CA GLY A 212 -6.29 2.55 6.46
C GLY A 212 -7.31 2.56 5.32
N GLY A 213 -7.30 1.49 4.50
CA GLY A 213 -8.15 1.38 3.32
C GLY A 213 -7.87 2.38 2.21
N GLY A 214 -6.70 3.04 2.24
CA GLY A 214 -6.35 4.12 1.34
C GLY A 214 -6.77 5.50 1.85
N GLY A 215 -7.33 5.58 3.07
CA GLY A 215 -7.86 6.79 3.69
C GLY A 215 -9.34 7.04 3.39
N ILE A 216 -9.97 7.83 4.22
CA ILE A 216 -11.37 8.28 4.01
C ILE A 216 -11.36 9.26 2.83
N PRO A 217 -12.04 8.95 1.72
CA PRO A 217 -12.02 9.83 0.56
C PRO A 217 -12.85 11.09 0.83
N VAL A 218 -12.20 12.24 0.70
CA VAL A 218 -12.83 13.55 0.87
C VAL A 218 -12.49 14.48 -0.30
N ILE A 219 -13.40 15.37 -0.63
CA ILE A 219 -13.11 16.53 -1.47
C ILE A 219 -13.06 17.76 -0.58
N GLN A 220 -12.20 18.69 -0.95
CA GLN A 220 -12.07 19.97 -0.26
C GLN A 220 -12.69 21.05 -1.15
N GLU A 221 -13.78 21.63 -0.68
CA GLU A 221 -14.46 22.74 -1.32
C GLU A 221 -14.39 23.94 -0.37
N ASP A 222 -13.69 24.97 -0.78
CA ASP A 222 -13.34 26.12 0.06
C ASP A 222 -12.61 25.66 1.35
N ALA A 223 -13.20 25.93 2.51
CA ALA A 223 -12.68 25.51 3.82
C ALA A 223 -13.38 24.26 4.40
N LYS A 224 -14.17 23.56 3.63
CA LYS A 224 -14.97 22.40 4.09
C LYS A 224 -14.47 21.11 3.46
N LEU A 225 -14.45 20.06 4.27
CA LEU A 225 -14.22 18.69 3.82
C LEU A 225 -15.58 17.99 3.68
N ARG A 226 -15.77 17.27 2.58
CA ARG A 226 -16.95 16.45 2.34
C ARG A 226 -16.54 15.06 1.88
N GLY A 227 -17.03 14.02 2.57
CA GLY A 227 -16.83 12.63 2.16
C GLY A 227 -17.48 12.34 0.81
N VAL A 228 -16.87 11.46 0.03
CA VAL A 228 -17.38 11.03 -1.28
C VAL A 228 -17.45 9.50 -1.37
N ASP A 229 -18.29 8.98 -2.26
CA ASP A 229 -18.47 7.54 -2.45
C ASP A 229 -17.36 6.97 -3.33
N ALA A 230 -16.25 6.61 -2.66
CA ALA A 230 -15.06 6.07 -3.28
C ALA A 230 -14.29 5.17 -2.31
N VAL A 231 -13.35 4.37 -2.82
CA VAL A 231 -12.33 3.65 -2.03
C VAL A 231 -10.99 3.83 -2.72
N ILE A 232 -10.11 4.61 -2.12
CA ILE A 232 -8.79 4.93 -2.67
C ILE A 232 -7.91 3.67 -2.66
N ASP A 233 -7.04 3.52 -3.65
CA ASP A 233 -6.06 2.43 -3.65
C ASP A 233 -5.02 2.65 -2.54
N LYS A 234 -4.84 1.64 -1.67
CA LYS A 234 -3.96 1.74 -0.51
C LYS A 234 -2.48 1.92 -0.87
N ASP A 235 -2.03 1.32 -1.99
CA ASP A 235 -0.63 1.37 -2.37
C ASP A 235 -0.27 2.79 -2.86
N TRP A 236 -1.17 3.41 -3.63
CA TRP A 236 -1.06 4.82 -4.01
C TRP A 236 -1.14 5.76 -2.81
N ALA A 237 -2.08 5.54 -1.89
CA ALA A 237 -2.20 6.36 -0.68
C ALA A 237 -0.98 6.20 0.25
N SER A 238 -0.41 5.00 0.33
CA SER A 238 0.82 4.73 1.09
C SER A 238 2.04 5.40 0.47
N SER A 239 2.13 5.41 -0.86
CA SER A 239 3.16 6.14 -1.60
C SER A 239 3.07 7.64 -1.30
N ARG A 240 1.86 8.20 -1.41
CA ARG A 240 1.63 9.63 -1.12
C ARG A 240 1.95 10.00 0.32
N LEU A 241 1.56 9.16 1.28
CA LEU A 241 1.93 9.33 2.69
C LEU A 241 3.46 9.33 2.86
N ALA A 242 4.13 8.32 2.29
CA ALA A 242 5.58 8.17 2.41
C ALA A 242 6.34 9.38 1.87
N GLU A 243 5.87 9.98 0.76
CA GLU A 243 6.40 11.24 0.24
C GLU A 243 6.23 12.39 1.24
N MET A 244 5.02 12.57 1.80
CA MET A 244 4.66 13.70 2.65
C MET A 244 5.35 13.70 4.01
N ILE A 245 5.59 12.52 4.58
CA ILE A 245 6.31 12.39 5.87
C ILE A 245 7.83 12.25 5.71
N ASP A 246 8.33 12.40 4.48
CA ASP A 246 9.74 12.22 4.11
C ASP A 246 10.30 10.87 4.58
N ALA A 247 9.62 9.79 4.21
CA ALA A 247 10.07 8.44 4.49
C ALA A 247 11.29 8.06 3.62
N ASP A 248 12.16 7.22 4.16
CA ASP A 248 13.33 6.68 3.45
C ASP A 248 12.95 5.48 2.55
N ALA A 249 11.94 4.72 2.96
CA ALA A 249 11.51 3.54 2.24
C ALA A 249 9.99 3.34 2.27
N LEU A 250 9.45 2.86 1.16
CA LEU A 250 8.09 2.33 1.04
C LEU A 250 8.17 0.83 0.81
N ILE A 251 7.53 0.05 1.69
CA ILE A 251 7.49 -1.40 1.58
C ILE A 251 6.05 -1.84 1.32
N ILE A 252 5.81 -2.40 0.16
CA ILE A 252 4.50 -2.93 -0.24
C ILE A 252 4.50 -4.44 -0.02
N LEU A 253 3.74 -4.87 0.99
CA LEU A 253 3.61 -6.28 1.33
C LEU A 253 2.45 -6.93 0.57
N THR A 254 2.74 -8.03 -0.12
CA THR A 254 1.82 -8.73 -1.01
C THR A 254 1.92 -10.25 -0.86
N THR A 255 1.35 -11.03 -1.77
CA THR A 255 1.31 -12.49 -1.72
C THR A 255 2.54 -13.16 -2.33
N VAL A 256 3.30 -12.42 -3.13
CA VAL A 256 4.49 -12.95 -3.83
C VAL A 256 5.76 -12.37 -3.23
N GLU A 257 6.82 -13.17 -3.24
CA GLU A 257 8.12 -12.77 -2.72
C GLU A 257 8.80 -11.75 -3.61
N LYS A 258 8.68 -11.90 -4.92
CA LYS A 258 9.25 -10.99 -5.93
C LYS A 258 8.24 -10.68 -7.01
N VAL A 259 8.43 -9.58 -7.69
CA VAL A 259 7.73 -9.24 -8.92
C VAL A 259 8.30 -10.09 -10.07
N ALA A 260 7.46 -10.44 -11.02
CA ALA A 260 7.88 -11.17 -12.21
C ALA A 260 7.38 -10.53 -13.50
N ILE A 261 8.14 -10.69 -14.57
CA ILE A 261 7.66 -10.55 -15.95
C ILE A 261 7.35 -11.92 -16.54
N ASN A 262 6.51 -11.96 -17.57
CA ASN A 262 5.98 -13.20 -18.16
C ASN A 262 5.31 -14.11 -17.14
N PHE A 263 4.63 -13.53 -16.16
CA PHE A 263 3.97 -14.28 -15.08
C PHE A 263 2.94 -15.27 -15.65
N GLY A 264 3.00 -16.52 -15.17
CA GLY A 264 2.15 -17.61 -15.68
C GLY A 264 2.60 -18.25 -16.99
N LYS A 265 3.75 -17.82 -17.56
CA LYS A 265 4.35 -18.41 -18.75
C LYS A 265 5.58 -19.26 -18.40
N PRO A 266 6.02 -20.19 -19.31
CA PRO A 266 7.22 -21.01 -19.08
C PRO A 266 8.52 -20.21 -18.90
N ASP A 267 8.59 -19.02 -19.45
CA ASP A 267 9.74 -18.10 -19.44
C ASP A 267 9.59 -17.01 -18.37
N VAL A 268 8.85 -17.29 -17.27
CA VAL A 268 8.72 -16.39 -16.14
C VAL A 268 10.10 -15.99 -15.58
N LYS A 269 10.29 -14.69 -15.37
CA LYS A 269 11.51 -14.14 -14.77
C LYS A 269 11.18 -13.32 -13.54
N TRP A 270 11.71 -13.74 -12.40
CA TRP A 270 11.61 -13.02 -11.13
C TRP A 270 12.65 -11.90 -11.08
N LEU A 271 12.25 -10.76 -10.55
CA LEU A 271 13.04 -9.52 -10.58
C LEU A 271 13.53 -9.17 -9.18
N ASP A 272 14.83 -8.84 -9.07
CA ASP A 272 15.45 -8.46 -7.78
C ASP A 272 15.50 -6.94 -7.62
N ASN A 273 16.12 -6.27 -8.58
CA ASN A 273 16.28 -4.82 -8.58
C ASN A 273 15.81 -4.26 -9.92
N LEU A 274 15.08 -3.18 -9.86
CA LEU A 274 14.57 -2.48 -11.03
C LEU A 274 14.96 -1.01 -10.98
N THR A 275 15.50 -0.55 -12.08
CA THR A 275 15.64 0.89 -12.34
C THR A 275 14.31 1.46 -12.81
N VAL A 276 14.13 2.76 -12.64
CA VAL A 276 12.97 3.51 -13.16
C VAL A 276 12.75 3.24 -14.66
N ALA A 277 13.83 3.17 -15.45
CA ALA A 277 13.74 2.92 -16.90
C ALA A 277 13.20 1.52 -17.22
N GLU A 278 13.64 0.50 -16.46
CA GLU A 278 13.15 -0.88 -16.62
C GLU A 278 11.68 -0.99 -16.22
N VAL A 279 11.29 -0.37 -15.12
CA VAL A 279 9.88 -0.36 -14.68
C VAL A 279 8.99 0.25 -15.75
N ASN A 280 9.35 1.44 -16.28
CA ASN A 280 8.57 2.10 -17.34
C ASN A 280 8.46 1.24 -18.60
N ARG A 281 9.56 0.57 -19.00
CA ARG A 281 9.55 -0.36 -20.13
C ARG A 281 8.58 -1.52 -19.89
N TYR A 282 8.63 -2.18 -18.73
CA TYR A 282 7.75 -3.30 -18.41
C TYR A 282 6.29 -2.90 -18.26
N ILE A 283 6.00 -1.68 -17.80
CA ILE A 283 4.64 -1.13 -17.82
C ILE A 283 4.15 -0.97 -19.26
N ALA A 284 4.96 -0.38 -20.15
CA ALA A 284 4.63 -0.20 -21.56
C ALA A 284 4.45 -1.54 -22.33
N GLU A 285 5.18 -2.57 -21.90
CA GLU A 285 5.05 -3.95 -22.40
C GLU A 285 3.89 -4.72 -21.76
N GLU A 286 3.05 -4.09 -20.93
CA GLU A 286 1.92 -4.68 -20.21
C GLU A 286 2.27 -5.95 -19.39
N GLN A 287 3.48 -5.97 -18.79
CA GLN A 287 3.96 -7.14 -18.04
C GLN A 287 3.24 -7.35 -16.70
N PHE A 288 2.53 -6.36 -16.18
CA PHE A 288 1.92 -6.40 -14.85
C PHE A 288 0.40 -6.42 -14.92
N ALA A 289 -0.23 -7.30 -14.15
CA ALA A 289 -1.68 -7.44 -14.09
C ALA A 289 -2.36 -6.15 -13.58
N LYS A 290 -3.24 -5.56 -14.42
CA LYS A 290 -3.88 -4.24 -14.22
C LYS A 290 -4.65 -4.12 -12.90
N GLY A 291 -5.30 -5.20 -12.43
CA GLY A 291 -6.12 -5.19 -11.20
C GLY A 291 -5.36 -5.52 -9.91
N SER A 292 -4.06 -5.87 -9.98
CA SER A 292 -3.33 -6.37 -8.81
C SER A 292 -1.90 -5.89 -8.69
N MET A 293 -1.00 -6.25 -9.63
CA MET A 293 0.43 -5.94 -9.54
C MET A 293 0.73 -4.54 -10.07
N LEU A 294 0.10 -4.11 -11.16
CA LEU A 294 0.37 -2.80 -11.78
C LEU A 294 0.22 -1.63 -10.81
N PRO A 295 -0.87 -1.47 -10.03
CA PRO A 295 -0.98 -0.37 -9.08
C PRO A 295 0.14 -0.35 -8.02
N LYS A 296 0.66 -1.52 -7.62
CA LYS A 296 1.78 -1.62 -6.68
C LYS A 296 3.08 -1.12 -7.29
N ILE A 297 3.33 -1.52 -8.53
CA ILE A 297 4.51 -1.09 -9.30
C ILE A 297 4.48 0.42 -9.52
N GLU A 298 3.34 0.97 -9.93
CA GLU A 298 3.17 2.40 -10.18
C GLU A 298 3.35 3.22 -8.88
N ALA A 299 2.75 2.79 -7.78
CA ALA A 299 2.92 3.43 -6.46
C ALA A 299 4.37 3.36 -5.97
N ALA A 300 5.02 2.20 -6.14
CA ALA A 300 6.42 2.01 -5.78
C ALA A 300 7.36 2.88 -6.63
N LEU A 301 7.08 2.97 -7.94
CA LEU A 301 7.80 3.81 -8.88
C LEU A 301 7.67 5.30 -8.52
N ALA A 302 6.44 5.77 -8.28
CA ALA A 302 6.17 7.15 -7.92
C ALA A 302 6.97 7.57 -6.67
N PHE A 303 6.97 6.74 -5.61
CA PHE A 303 7.76 7.00 -4.42
C PHE A 303 9.27 7.02 -4.70
N ALA A 304 9.79 6.04 -5.43
CA ALA A 304 11.22 5.98 -5.74
C ALA A 304 11.71 7.18 -6.55
N GLN A 305 10.87 7.72 -7.44
CA GLN A 305 11.17 8.90 -8.25
C GLN A 305 11.04 10.23 -7.49
N SER A 306 10.31 10.26 -6.39
CA SER A 306 9.95 11.49 -5.69
C SER A 306 11.15 12.20 -5.04
N LYS A 307 12.25 11.47 -4.73
CA LYS A 307 13.49 12.04 -4.17
C LYS A 307 14.65 11.07 -4.36
N PRO A 308 15.86 11.54 -4.71
CA PRO A 308 17.06 10.69 -4.75
C PRO A 308 17.31 9.98 -3.42
N GLY A 309 17.70 8.70 -3.48
CA GLY A 309 17.98 7.86 -2.33
C GLY A 309 16.76 7.16 -1.71
N ARG A 310 15.54 7.44 -2.18
CA ARG A 310 14.34 6.68 -1.81
C ARG A 310 14.33 5.31 -2.48
N VAL A 311 13.88 4.30 -1.72
CA VAL A 311 13.78 2.93 -2.20
C VAL A 311 12.38 2.40 -1.92
N SER A 312 11.77 1.81 -2.93
CA SER A 312 10.57 1.00 -2.76
C SER A 312 10.93 -0.47 -2.79
N LEU A 313 10.26 -1.27 -1.96
CA LEU A 313 10.41 -2.72 -1.91
C LEU A 313 9.03 -3.38 -2.03
N ILE A 314 8.90 -4.35 -2.92
CA ILE A 314 7.72 -5.20 -3.04
C ILE A 314 8.13 -6.61 -2.65
N THR A 315 7.48 -7.17 -1.61
CA THR A 315 7.77 -8.52 -1.13
C THR A 315 6.57 -9.09 -0.37
N LYS A 316 6.64 -10.33 0.07
CA LYS A 316 5.61 -10.90 0.95
C LYS A 316 5.90 -10.62 2.42
N LEU A 317 4.86 -10.69 3.24
CA LEU A 317 4.93 -10.34 4.66
C LEU A 317 6.03 -11.13 5.40
N GLU A 318 6.11 -12.44 5.17
CA GLU A 318 7.03 -13.36 5.86
C GLU A 318 8.50 -13.09 5.53
N THR A 319 8.78 -12.46 4.41
CA THR A 319 10.14 -12.13 3.96
C THR A 319 10.45 -10.64 4.08
N ALA A 320 9.59 -9.85 4.72
CA ALA A 320 9.78 -8.40 4.86
C ALA A 320 11.14 -8.04 5.48
N LYS A 321 11.55 -8.73 6.55
CA LYS A 321 12.85 -8.53 7.20
C LYS A 321 14.02 -8.78 6.24
N GLN A 322 14.03 -9.93 5.57
CA GLN A 322 15.07 -10.28 4.59
C GLN A 322 15.06 -9.30 3.40
N GLY A 323 13.87 -8.83 2.99
CA GLY A 323 13.73 -7.84 1.94
C GLY A 323 14.36 -6.50 2.32
N ILE A 324 14.14 -6.01 3.54
CA ILE A 324 14.76 -4.79 4.07
C ILE A 324 16.27 -4.94 4.16
N GLU A 325 16.76 -6.14 4.47
CA GLU A 325 18.19 -6.47 4.48
C GLU A 325 18.78 -6.64 3.05
N GLY A 326 17.97 -6.47 2.00
CA GLY A 326 18.39 -6.60 0.59
C GLY A 326 18.68 -8.04 0.16
N LYS A 327 18.14 -9.03 0.86
CA LYS A 327 18.36 -10.46 0.57
C LYS A 327 17.30 -11.06 -0.34
N THR A 328 16.13 -10.44 -0.42
CA THR A 328 15.00 -10.88 -1.26
C THR A 328 14.04 -9.73 -1.56
N GLY A 329 12.95 -10.01 -2.29
CA GLY A 329 12.00 -9.00 -2.75
C GLY A 329 12.44 -8.35 -4.05
N THR A 330 11.60 -7.44 -4.56
CA THR A 330 11.93 -6.60 -5.71
C THR A 330 12.06 -5.16 -5.26
N SER A 331 13.24 -4.59 -5.38
CA SER A 331 13.50 -3.17 -5.08
C SER A 331 13.39 -2.30 -6.33
N ILE A 332 12.88 -1.08 -6.15
CA ILE A 332 12.82 -0.04 -7.18
C ILE A 332 13.54 1.20 -6.65
N SER A 333 14.50 1.71 -7.39
CA SER A 333 15.25 2.93 -7.06
C SER A 333 15.63 3.71 -8.32
N LEU A 334 16.04 4.98 -8.15
CA LEU A 334 16.62 5.80 -9.22
C LEU A 334 17.95 5.22 -9.70
#